data_a9ff78f235e82190f3ea38a3ec943ed1
#
_entry.id   a9ff78f235e82190f3ea38a3ec943ed1
#
_cell.length_a   1.000
_cell.length_b   1.000
_cell.length_c   1.000
_cell.angle_alpha   90.00
_cell.angle_beta   90.00
_cell.angle_gamma   90.00
#
_symmetry.space_group_name_H-M   'P 1'
#
loop_
_entity.id
_entity.type
_entity.pdbx_description
1 polymer ?
#
loop_
_entity_poly.entity_id
_entity_poly.type
_entity_poly.pdbx_seq_one_letter_code
_entity_poly.pdbx_strand_id
1 'polypeptide(L)'
;MLNIDIDAIREECLLPSTFQRGRTYYRQRRVRSLKLKRKDLMIEGSVKGTRTYNVSATFNHDGNLVETDCDCAAIRRYWGPCKHIVALLLTIMEHDARGSFDGLIEVKKPEPSKATDRLFELFGQMGQWERKTIAMEITYEANEHLDREDIPAGYLYLKIGESRLYVVRNIPNLLKAYRNGQALEFGKNFTYDPAVHTFSPTDKRLMDLMTEVYEVQDLIDSASFYKTNGIFSDRRMALTDASARRFFSIMEDRPFNLMCGGNTYKDIEIVKEDLPVSFDLGKVHNDLLLAMDLVEGIQPLTRNGQYILIDGRIYRPSEKQRTGLAPFYSALTQAGSRSFRFTREEGERFVSEVLPHLEGVGKVHIRPELESVMVRGELHTEIYLRPQDSGVGCDVKFVYGDREINPFDSNGEAVPEDASILIRDLKGEQQILDIL
;
A
#
# COMPACT_ATOMS: atom_id res chain seq x y z
N MET A 1 28.67 31.84 30.06
CA MET A 1 28.33 32.37 28.73
C MET A 1 26.84 32.29 28.59
N LEU A 2 26.20 33.38 28.19
CA LEU A 2 24.75 33.41 27.98
C LEU A 2 24.37 32.66 26.70
N ASN A 3 23.27 31.93 26.72
CA ASN A 3 22.82 31.16 25.57
C ASN A 3 21.86 32.02 24.74
N ILE A 4 22.43 32.91 23.91
CA ILE A 4 21.68 33.80 23.03
C ILE A 4 22.10 33.48 21.59
N ASP A 5 21.14 33.10 20.77
CA ASP A 5 21.36 32.82 19.35
C ASP A 5 20.77 33.96 18.50
N ILE A 6 21.55 34.43 17.53
CA ILE A 6 21.13 35.51 16.63
C ILE A 6 19.99 35.09 15.69
N ASP A 7 19.97 33.84 15.30
CA ASP A 7 18.92 33.32 14.42
C ASP A 7 17.61 33.14 15.18
N ALA A 8 17.65 32.70 16.45
CA ALA A 8 16.48 32.66 17.33
C ALA A 8 15.90 34.07 17.55
N ILE A 9 16.75 35.09 17.80
CA ILE A 9 16.28 36.50 17.90
C ILE A 9 15.58 36.96 16.61
N ARG A 10 16.07 36.54 15.45
CA ARG A 10 15.49 36.85 14.14
C ARG A 10 14.14 36.20 13.94
N GLU A 11 14.01 34.91 14.29
CA GLU A 11 12.77 34.11 14.16
C GLU A 11 11.66 34.64 15.08
N GLU A 12 11.99 35.06 16.27
CA GLU A 12 11.01 35.65 17.20
C GLU A 12 10.47 37.03 16.75
N CYS A 13 11.13 37.69 15.81
CA CYS A 13 10.65 38.97 15.29
C CYS A 13 9.47 38.79 14.35
N LEU A 14 8.28 39.29 14.70
CA LEU A 14 7.07 39.23 13.87
C LEU A 14 7.29 39.72 12.42
N LEU A 15 8.15 40.72 12.24
CA LEU A 15 8.51 41.24 10.93
C LEU A 15 10.04 41.28 10.76
N PRO A 16 10.56 40.77 9.62
CA PRO A 16 12.00 40.83 9.32
C PRO A 16 12.59 42.24 9.41
N SER A 17 11.79 43.24 9.09
CA SER A 17 12.20 44.67 9.21
C SER A 17 12.47 45.11 10.66
N THR A 18 11.85 44.46 11.65
CA THR A 18 12.09 44.77 13.08
C THR A 18 13.50 44.35 13.47
N PHE A 19 13.92 43.15 13.07
CA PHE A 19 15.30 42.71 13.30
C PHE A 19 16.33 43.63 12.62
N GLN A 20 16.10 43.98 11.36
CA GLN A 20 17.03 44.90 10.64
C GLN A 20 17.14 46.27 11.30
N ARG A 21 16.03 46.86 11.77
CA ARG A 21 16.03 48.12 12.52
C ARG A 21 16.77 47.95 13.86
N GLY A 22 16.58 46.86 14.58
CA GLY A 22 17.30 46.55 15.82
C GLY A 22 18.80 46.41 15.59
N ARG A 23 19.21 45.72 14.55
CA ARG A 23 20.61 45.57 14.11
C ARG A 23 21.22 46.92 13.75
N THR A 24 20.46 47.82 13.12
CA THR A 24 20.90 49.19 12.83
C THR A 24 21.14 49.97 14.12
N TYR A 25 20.25 49.88 15.11
CA TYR A 25 20.39 50.52 16.41
C TYR A 25 21.63 50.01 17.17
N TYR A 26 21.87 48.71 17.15
CA TYR A 26 23.08 48.07 17.70
C TYR A 26 24.35 48.64 17.02
N ARG A 27 24.43 48.61 15.67
CA ARG A 27 25.58 49.12 14.90
C ARG A 27 25.84 50.61 15.16
N GLN A 28 24.80 51.37 15.37
CA GLN A 28 24.88 52.79 15.71
C GLN A 28 25.19 53.02 17.19
N ARG A 29 25.48 51.97 17.97
CA ARG A 29 25.78 52.05 19.42
C ARG A 29 24.73 52.86 20.20
N ARG A 30 23.46 52.63 19.89
CA ARG A 30 22.34 53.35 20.54
C ARG A 30 21.99 52.78 21.92
N VAL A 31 22.50 51.63 22.32
CA VAL A 31 22.47 51.15 23.70
C VAL A 31 23.49 51.91 24.51
N ARG A 32 23.04 52.70 25.48
CA ARG A 32 23.84 53.66 26.23
C ARG A 32 24.33 53.16 27.58
N SER A 33 23.61 52.23 28.17
CA SER A 33 23.98 51.67 29.46
C SER A 33 23.56 50.18 29.51
N LEU A 34 24.36 49.39 30.19
CA LEU A 34 24.03 48.07 30.60
C LEU A 34 24.21 47.97 32.12
N LYS A 35 23.18 47.54 32.83
CA LYS A 35 23.22 47.29 34.27
C LYS A 35 22.75 45.88 34.53
N LEU A 36 23.58 45.13 35.24
CA LEU A 36 23.29 43.78 35.63
C LEU A 36 22.69 43.76 37.03
N LYS A 37 21.52 43.19 37.16
CA LYS A 37 20.90 42.83 38.44
C LYS A 37 21.14 41.33 38.71
N ARG A 38 22.22 41.06 39.46
CA ARG A 38 22.66 39.64 39.74
C ARG A 38 21.60 38.77 40.41
N LYS A 39 20.79 39.37 41.30
CA LYS A 39 19.80 38.62 42.06
C LYS A 39 18.69 38.02 41.17
N ASP A 40 18.33 38.72 40.11
CA ASP A 40 17.24 38.38 39.22
C ASP A 40 17.73 37.89 37.86
N LEU A 41 19.07 37.76 37.66
CA LEU A 41 19.72 37.44 36.37
C LEU A 41 19.20 38.33 35.23
N MET A 42 18.90 39.59 35.54
CA MET A 42 18.33 40.54 34.60
C MET A 42 19.39 41.57 34.15
N ILE A 43 19.44 41.80 32.85
CA ILE A 43 20.27 42.84 32.26
C ILE A 43 19.37 43.97 31.77
N GLU A 44 19.48 45.13 32.40
CA GLU A 44 18.77 46.36 32.00
C GLU A 44 19.67 47.19 31.11
N GLY A 45 19.06 47.84 30.10
CA GLY A 45 19.73 48.76 29.20
C GLY A 45 18.87 49.95 28.86
N SER A 46 19.53 51.09 28.52
CA SER A 46 18.85 52.25 27.95
C SER A 46 19.18 52.36 26.46
N VAL A 47 18.17 52.48 25.62
CA VAL A 47 18.30 52.53 24.16
C VAL A 47 17.82 53.89 23.64
N LYS A 48 18.70 54.65 22.95
CA LYS A 48 18.37 55.93 22.36
C LYS A 48 17.62 55.80 21.05
N GLY A 49 16.33 56.11 21.03
CA GLY A 49 15.50 56.20 19.83
C GLY A 49 15.00 57.64 19.64
N THR A 50 13.69 57.83 19.41
CA THR A 50 13.01 59.13 19.43
C THR A 50 13.04 59.75 20.84
N ARG A 51 13.01 58.89 21.84
CA ARG A 51 13.34 59.17 23.25
C ARG A 51 14.28 58.09 23.75
N THR A 52 14.71 58.15 24.99
CA THR A 52 15.40 57.03 25.64
C THR A 52 14.37 56.02 26.13
N TYR A 53 14.61 54.75 25.81
CA TYR A 53 13.74 53.60 26.19
C TYR A 53 14.47 52.73 27.19
N ASN A 54 13.78 52.31 28.24
CA ASN A 54 14.27 51.31 29.17
C ASN A 54 13.93 49.93 28.64
N VAL A 55 14.93 49.07 28.60
CA VAL A 55 14.82 47.75 28.03
C VAL A 55 15.49 46.74 28.96
N SER A 56 14.89 45.56 29.15
CA SER A 56 15.47 44.52 29.98
C SER A 56 15.42 43.15 29.30
N ALA A 57 16.33 42.28 29.69
CA ALA A 57 16.39 40.87 29.33
C ALA A 57 16.72 40.07 30.59
N THR A 58 15.88 39.08 30.92
CA THR A 58 16.00 38.18 32.06
C THR A 58 16.42 36.80 31.61
N PHE A 59 17.40 36.23 32.31
CA PHE A 59 17.96 34.92 32.00
C PHE A 59 17.68 33.96 33.15
N ASN A 60 17.63 32.65 32.84
CA ASN A 60 17.60 31.63 33.86
C ASN A 60 19.03 31.22 34.30
N HIS A 61 19.13 30.34 35.28
CA HIS A 61 20.40 29.83 35.79
C HIS A 61 21.23 29.04 34.76
N ASP A 62 20.59 28.56 33.69
CA ASP A 62 21.24 27.86 32.58
C ASP A 62 21.73 28.82 31.48
N GLY A 63 21.49 30.13 31.63
CA GLY A 63 21.88 31.16 30.69
C GLY A 63 20.89 31.37 29.54
N ASN A 64 19.75 30.72 29.53
CA ASN A 64 18.74 30.88 28.49
C ASN A 64 17.92 32.18 28.76
N LEU A 65 17.58 32.87 27.67
CA LEU A 65 16.69 34.03 27.72
C LEU A 65 15.27 33.56 28.10
N VAL A 66 14.71 34.15 29.16
CA VAL A 66 13.38 33.80 29.68
C VAL A 66 12.35 34.87 29.34
N GLU A 67 12.74 36.16 29.50
CA GLU A 67 11.82 37.27 29.33
C GLU A 67 12.54 38.49 28.80
N THR A 68 11.85 39.31 28.03
CA THR A 68 12.30 40.63 27.59
C THR A 68 11.19 41.65 27.74
N ASP A 69 11.56 42.88 28.17
CA ASP A 69 10.61 44.00 28.28
C ASP A 69 11.17 45.31 27.70
N CYS A 70 10.27 46.19 27.30
CA CYS A 70 10.60 47.50 26.78
C CYS A 70 9.43 48.49 26.99
N ASP A 71 9.71 49.71 27.42
CA ASP A 71 8.72 50.75 27.63
C ASP A 71 8.22 51.43 26.34
N CYS A 72 8.53 50.89 25.17
CA CYS A 72 8.08 51.45 23.90
C CYS A 72 6.64 51.02 23.54
N ALA A 73 5.96 51.85 22.73
CA ALA A 73 4.59 51.57 22.31
C ALA A 73 4.45 50.32 21.44
N ALA A 74 5.53 49.83 20.80
CA ALA A 74 5.49 48.68 19.91
C ALA A 74 5.31 47.39 20.68
N ILE A 75 5.93 47.21 21.86
CA ILE A 75 5.84 46.01 22.69
C ILE A 75 4.41 45.72 23.16
N ARG A 76 3.60 46.78 23.30
CA ARG A 76 2.19 46.66 23.71
C ARG A 76 1.23 46.35 22.56
N ARG A 77 1.69 46.51 21.30
CA ARG A 77 0.85 46.33 20.09
C ARG A 77 1.15 45.09 19.31
N TYR A 78 2.36 44.58 19.41
CA TYR A 78 2.84 43.50 18.58
C TYR A 78 3.49 42.43 19.46
N TRP A 79 3.26 41.15 19.11
CA TRP A 79 3.94 40.01 19.72
C TRP A 79 5.39 39.93 19.23
N GLY A 80 6.30 39.59 20.15
CA GLY A 80 7.72 39.42 19.86
C GLY A 80 8.57 40.66 20.13
N PRO A 81 9.91 40.53 20.02
CA PRO A 81 10.85 41.57 20.40
C PRO A 81 10.74 42.80 19.51
N CYS A 82 10.72 43.99 20.11
CA CYS A 82 10.80 45.24 19.37
C CYS A 82 12.27 45.55 18.97
N LYS A 83 12.48 46.51 18.06
CA LYS A 83 13.83 46.93 17.62
C LYS A 83 14.78 47.31 18.76
N HIS A 84 14.27 47.79 19.91
CA HIS A 84 15.08 48.17 21.06
C HIS A 84 15.55 46.92 21.83
N ILE A 85 14.68 45.91 22.00
CA ILE A 85 15.03 44.62 22.56
C ILE A 85 16.09 43.93 21.69
N VAL A 86 15.89 43.87 20.38
CA VAL A 86 16.90 43.33 19.44
C VAL A 86 18.25 44.03 19.59
N ALA A 87 18.26 45.35 19.69
CA ALA A 87 19.49 46.10 19.89
C ALA A 87 20.18 45.78 21.23
N LEU A 88 19.38 45.61 22.30
CA LEU A 88 19.90 45.21 23.62
C LEU A 88 20.50 43.80 23.57
N LEU A 89 19.77 42.81 23.03
CA LEU A 89 20.24 41.43 22.96
C LEU A 89 21.53 41.30 22.16
N LEU A 90 21.64 41.95 20.99
CA LEU A 90 22.88 41.97 20.22
C LEU A 90 24.05 42.63 20.97
N THR A 91 23.76 43.67 21.80
CA THR A 91 24.78 44.29 22.65
C THR A 91 25.20 43.37 23.79
N ILE A 92 24.24 42.65 24.41
CA ILE A 92 24.55 41.66 25.44
C ILE A 92 25.41 40.53 24.86
N MET A 93 25.11 40.00 23.68
CA MET A 93 25.94 38.99 23.00
C MET A 93 27.40 39.48 22.80
N GLU A 94 27.57 40.72 22.34
CA GLU A 94 28.93 41.32 22.17
C GLU A 94 29.68 41.39 23.48
N HIS A 95 29.00 41.81 24.55
CA HIS A 95 29.60 41.92 25.89
C HIS A 95 29.89 40.56 26.52
N ASP A 96 29.01 39.57 26.33
CA ASP A 96 29.20 38.24 26.81
C ASP A 96 30.40 37.54 26.12
N ALA A 97 30.53 37.73 24.78
CA ALA A 97 31.68 37.26 24.02
C ALA A 97 33.04 37.85 24.49
N ARG A 98 32.99 39.00 25.16
CA ARG A 98 34.15 39.65 25.77
C ARG A 98 34.39 39.25 27.24
N GLY A 99 33.62 38.30 27.78
CA GLY A 99 33.71 37.86 29.16
C GLY A 99 33.12 38.83 30.19
N SER A 100 32.34 39.82 29.75
CA SER A 100 31.77 40.85 30.67
C SER A 100 30.79 40.27 31.68
N PHE A 101 30.29 39.07 31.42
CA PHE A 101 29.33 38.34 32.25
C PHE A 101 29.88 37.04 32.82
N ASP A 102 31.21 36.81 32.73
CA ASP A 102 31.86 35.62 33.30
C ASP A 102 31.63 35.55 34.81
N GLY A 103 31.31 34.34 35.29
CA GLY A 103 31.02 34.08 36.71
C GLY A 103 29.61 34.52 37.16
N LEU A 104 28.74 34.95 36.24
CA LEU A 104 27.34 35.28 36.54
C LEU A 104 26.45 34.07 36.59
N ILE A 105 26.76 33.09 35.79
CA ILE A 105 26.07 31.82 35.70
C ILE A 105 27.07 30.74 36.12
N GLU A 106 26.84 30.10 37.23
CA GLU A 106 27.48 28.82 37.48
C GLU A 106 26.98 27.90 36.39
N VAL A 107 27.76 27.70 35.35
CA VAL A 107 27.50 26.66 34.37
C VAL A 107 27.62 25.35 35.13
N LYS A 108 26.52 24.81 35.67
CA LYS A 108 26.47 23.38 35.98
C LYS A 108 26.87 22.70 34.68
N LYS A 109 28.05 22.03 34.71
CA LYS A 109 28.38 21.11 33.60
C LYS A 109 27.10 20.33 33.31
N PRO A 110 26.62 20.30 32.07
CA PRO A 110 25.42 19.53 31.76
C PRO A 110 25.69 18.12 32.27
N GLU A 111 24.86 17.63 33.22
CA GLU A 111 24.84 16.22 33.54
C GLU A 111 24.58 15.51 32.23
N PRO A 112 25.35 14.47 31.87
CA PRO A 112 25.11 13.73 30.65
C PRO A 112 23.62 13.34 30.62
N SER A 113 22.91 13.86 29.64
CA SER A 113 21.48 13.56 29.52
C SER A 113 21.33 12.07 29.27
N LYS A 114 20.31 11.43 29.84
CA LYS A 114 19.98 10.03 29.53
C LYS A 114 19.93 9.75 28.01
N ALA A 115 19.69 10.80 27.22
CA ALA A 115 19.75 10.75 25.75
C ALA A 115 21.18 10.66 25.20
N THR A 116 22.19 11.36 25.84
CA THR A 116 23.60 11.26 25.47
C THR A 116 24.19 9.92 25.87
N ASP A 117 23.85 9.40 27.05
CA ASP A 117 24.27 8.05 27.48
C ASP A 117 23.73 7.00 26.53
N ARG A 118 22.44 7.11 26.14
CA ARG A 118 21.82 6.23 25.16
C ARG A 118 22.44 6.34 23.76
N LEU A 119 22.87 7.55 23.35
CA LEU A 119 23.64 7.75 22.11
C LEU A 119 25.00 7.04 22.18
N PHE A 120 25.73 7.17 23.27
CA PHE A 120 27.02 6.49 23.44
C PHE A 120 26.85 4.96 23.58
N GLU A 121 25.82 4.49 24.25
CA GLU A 121 25.45 3.06 24.27
C GLU A 121 25.13 2.56 22.86
N LEU A 122 24.32 3.30 22.09
CA LEU A 122 23.95 2.96 20.72
C LEU A 122 25.16 2.97 19.78
N PHE A 123 25.99 4.01 19.80
CA PHE A 123 27.16 4.13 18.91
C PHE A 123 28.38 3.34 19.37
N GLY A 124 28.57 3.18 20.67
CA GLY A 124 29.65 2.33 21.22
C GLY A 124 29.47 0.85 20.92
N GLN A 125 28.25 0.45 20.64
CA GLN A 125 27.89 -0.93 20.27
C GLN A 125 27.74 -1.12 18.75
N MET A 126 27.80 -0.09 17.94
CA MET A 126 27.61 -0.16 16.46
C MET A 126 28.65 -1.01 15.72
N GLY A 127 29.71 -1.44 16.38
CA GLY A 127 30.70 -2.37 15.82
C GLY A 127 30.37 -3.87 15.93
N GLN A 128 29.29 -4.27 16.62
CA GLN A 128 29.02 -5.68 16.94
C GLN A 128 27.54 -6.10 16.82
N TRP A 129 26.66 -5.30 16.20
CA TRP A 129 25.23 -5.60 16.24
C TRP A 129 24.73 -6.37 15.02
N GLU A 130 24.82 -7.67 15.08
CA GLU A 130 23.79 -8.50 14.43
C GLU A 130 22.50 -8.38 15.26
N ARG A 131 21.54 -7.60 14.78
CA ARG A 131 20.21 -7.56 15.39
C ARG A 131 19.63 -8.97 15.37
N LYS A 132 19.16 -9.43 16.51
CA LYS A 132 18.53 -10.74 16.63
C LYS A 132 17.24 -10.78 15.84
N THR A 133 17.14 -11.70 14.90
CA THR A 133 15.90 -11.91 14.16
C THR A 133 14.87 -12.58 15.08
N ILE A 134 13.73 -11.93 15.28
CA ILE A 134 12.61 -12.48 16.02
C ILE A 134 11.66 -13.21 15.07
N ALA A 135 11.02 -14.26 15.60
CA ALA A 135 10.02 -15.02 14.86
C ALA A 135 8.67 -14.30 14.88
N MET A 136 7.95 -14.42 13.76
CA MET A 136 6.57 -13.93 13.61
C MET A 136 5.68 -15.08 13.12
N GLU A 137 4.60 -15.36 13.82
CA GLU A 137 3.53 -16.24 13.38
C GLU A 137 2.35 -15.39 12.93
N ILE A 138 1.84 -15.68 11.75
CA ILE A 138 0.77 -14.94 11.11
C ILE A 138 -0.40 -15.87 10.91
N THR A 139 -1.59 -15.39 11.27
CA THR A 139 -2.86 -16.06 10.96
C THR A 139 -3.72 -15.11 10.15
N TYR A 140 -4.14 -15.54 8.97
CA TYR A 140 -5.13 -14.86 8.15
C TYR A 140 -6.47 -15.55 8.33
N GLU A 141 -7.49 -14.83 8.75
CA GLU A 141 -8.87 -15.28 8.82
C GLU A 141 -9.61 -14.76 7.59
N ALA A 142 -9.94 -15.66 6.66
CA ALA A 142 -10.63 -15.32 5.44
C ALA A 142 -12.11 -15.02 5.68
N ASN A 143 -12.66 -14.04 4.98
CA ASN A 143 -14.10 -13.81 4.96
C ASN A 143 -14.74 -14.67 3.84
N GLU A 144 -15.84 -15.34 4.14
CA GLU A 144 -16.55 -16.21 3.20
C GLU A 144 -17.42 -15.41 2.20
N HIS A 145 -17.79 -14.18 2.54
CA HIS A 145 -18.68 -13.33 1.74
C HIS A 145 -17.93 -12.23 0.99
N LEU A 146 -17.00 -12.63 0.12
CA LEU A 146 -16.20 -11.69 -0.66
C LEU A 146 -16.99 -10.93 -1.74
N ASP A 147 -18.19 -11.37 -2.07
CA ASP A 147 -19.14 -10.72 -2.96
C ASP A 147 -19.64 -9.36 -2.40
N ARG A 148 -19.57 -9.19 -1.09
CA ARG A 148 -19.96 -7.95 -0.41
C ARG A 148 -18.79 -6.97 -0.35
N GLU A 149 -18.98 -5.78 -0.93
CA GLU A 149 -17.95 -4.73 -0.95
C GLU A 149 -17.79 -4.01 0.41
N ASP A 150 -18.82 -4.02 1.25
CA ASP A 150 -18.88 -3.35 2.55
C ASP A 150 -18.13 -4.08 3.66
N ILE A 151 -17.61 -5.28 3.41
CA ILE A 151 -16.88 -6.07 4.39
C ILE A 151 -15.42 -6.29 3.97
N PRO A 152 -14.49 -6.44 4.95
CA PRO A 152 -13.10 -6.72 4.64
C PRO A 152 -12.93 -8.12 4.00
N ALA A 153 -11.88 -8.28 3.20
CA ALA A 153 -11.53 -9.58 2.63
C ALA A 153 -11.11 -10.60 3.69
N GLY A 154 -10.59 -10.13 4.81
CA GLY A 154 -10.22 -10.97 5.96
C GLY A 154 -9.54 -10.16 7.04
N TYR A 155 -9.01 -10.88 8.04
CA TYR A 155 -8.35 -10.31 9.21
C TYR A 155 -6.99 -10.95 9.46
N LEU A 156 -6.03 -10.15 9.90
CA LEU A 156 -4.71 -10.61 10.33
C LEU A 156 -4.61 -10.64 11.85
N TYR A 157 -3.99 -11.70 12.35
CA TYR A 157 -3.57 -11.88 13.74
C TYR A 157 -2.08 -12.20 13.78
N LEU A 158 -1.38 -11.69 14.76
CA LEU A 158 0.06 -11.81 14.89
C LEU A 158 0.48 -12.38 16.24
N LYS A 159 1.55 -13.18 16.21
CA LYS A 159 2.37 -13.49 17.39
C LYS A 159 3.82 -13.22 17.04
N ILE A 160 4.57 -12.64 17.97
CA ILE A 160 6.00 -12.38 17.81
C ILE A 160 6.79 -12.82 19.03
N GLY A 161 8.07 -13.09 18.85
CA GLY A 161 8.95 -13.44 19.96
C GLY A 161 10.26 -14.03 19.52
N GLU A 162 11.13 -14.29 20.47
CA GLU A 162 12.44 -14.93 20.23
C GLU A 162 12.33 -16.46 20.23
N SER A 163 12.25 -17.05 21.43
CA SER A 163 12.12 -18.51 21.63
C SER A 163 10.68 -18.95 21.88
N ARG A 164 9.84 -18.03 22.35
CA ARG A 164 8.41 -18.22 22.58
C ARG A 164 7.63 -17.10 21.91
N LEU A 165 6.54 -17.46 21.24
CA LEU A 165 5.66 -16.49 20.57
C LEU A 165 4.61 -15.93 21.54
N TYR A 166 4.45 -14.63 21.52
CA TYR A 166 3.48 -13.87 22.29
C TYR A 166 2.44 -13.26 21.38
N VAL A 167 1.17 -13.40 21.74
CA VAL A 167 0.06 -12.77 21.01
C VAL A 167 0.20 -11.26 21.01
N VAL A 168 0.16 -10.64 19.85
CA VAL A 168 0.07 -9.18 19.72
C VAL A 168 -1.35 -8.77 20.08
N ARG A 169 -1.54 -8.28 21.29
CA ARG A 169 -2.87 -7.87 21.80
C ARG A 169 -3.32 -6.53 21.22
N ASN A 170 -2.39 -5.69 20.79
CA ASN A 170 -2.67 -4.38 20.20
C ASN A 170 -1.72 -4.17 19.03
N ILE A 171 -2.21 -4.41 17.82
CA ILE A 171 -1.44 -4.25 16.57
C ILE A 171 -1.03 -2.78 16.36
N PRO A 172 -1.91 -1.76 16.54
CA PRO A 172 -1.51 -0.37 16.45
C PRO A 172 -0.30 0.00 17.32
N ASN A 173 -0.24 -0.49 18.56
CA ASN A 173 0.89 -0.22 19.43
C ASN A 173 2.19 -0.85 18.92
N LEU A 174 2.13 -2.07 18.35
CA LEU A 174 3.29 -2.70 17.74
C LEU A 174 3.78 -1.89 16.53
N LEU A 175 2.87 -1.45 15.65
CA LEU A 175 3.21 -0.68 14.46
C LEU A 175 3.79 0.70 14.84
N LYS A 176 3.24 1.34 15.85
CA LYS A 176 3.76 2.59 16.40
C LYS A 176 5.17 2.41 16.98
N ALA A 177 5.39 1.34 17.73
CA ALA A 177 6.71 1.00 18.29
C ALA A 177 7.72 0.70 17.18
N TYR A 178 7.33 -0.08 16.16
CA TYR A 178 8.15 -0.38 15.00
C TYR A 178 8.55 0.88 14.23
N ARG A 179 7.58 1.75 13.90
CA ARG A 179 7.81 3.01 13.17
C ARG A 179 8.72 3.97 13.92
N ASN A 180 8.50 4.13 15.23
CA ASN A 180 9.19 5.13 16.05
C ASN A 180 10.48 4.61 16.69
N GLY A 181 10.87 3.36 16.44
CA GLY A 181 12.04 2.75 17.09
C GLY A 181 11.91 2.60 18.60
N GLN A 182 10.68 2.41 19.12
CA GLN A 182 10.40 2.34 20.54
C GLN A 182 10.28 0.88 21.02
N ALA A 183 10.71 0.62 22.23
CA ALA A 183 10.53 -0.68 22.84
C ALA A 183 9.06 -0.90 23.24
N LEU A 184 8.58 -2.16 23.11
CA LEU A 184 7.23 -2.59 23.48
C LEU A 184 7.28 -3.87 24.31
N GLU A 185 6.71 -3.86 25.50
CA GLU A 185 6.69 -5.01 26.40
C GLU A 185 5.58 -5.99 26.06
N PHE A 186 5.92 -7.28 25.98
CA PHE A 186 5.02 -8.43 25.79
C PHE A 186 4.90 -9.29 27.05
N GLY A 187 4.87 -8.67 28.20
CA GLY A 187 4.86 -9.32 29.50
C GLY A 187 6.24 -9.37 30.15
N LYS A 188 6.42 -10.19 31.20
CA LYS A 188 7.64 -10.18 32.01
C LYS A 188 8.89 -10.72 31.29
N ASN A 189 8.74 -11.51 30.24
CA ASN A 189 9.83 -12.30 29.66
C ASN A 189 10.21 -11.92 28.23
N PHE A 190 9.53 -10.97 27.61
CA PHE A 190 9.83 -10.52 26.25
C PHE A 190 9.48 -9.06 26.07
N THR A 191 10.44 -8.29 25.61
CA THR A 191 10.29 -6.91 25.16
C THR A 191 10.79 -6.82 23.73
N TYR A 192 9.94 -6.43 22.80
CA TYR A 192 10.36 -6.07 21.46
C TYR A 192 11.10 -4.73 21.51
N ASP A 193 12.34 -4.69 21.09
CA ASP A 193 13.14 -3.47 20.98
C ASP A 193 13.75 -3.41 19.56
N PRO A 194 13.34 -2.46 18.72
CA PRO A 194 13.88 -2.30 17.35
C PRO A 194 15.40 -2.04 17.32
N ALA A 195 16.01 -1.61 18.43
CA ALA A 195 17.45 -1.45 18.52
C ALA A 195 18.18 -2.79 18.53
N VAL A 196 17.60 -3.83 19.13
CA VAL A 196 18.20 -5.16 19.35
C VAL A 196 17.59 -6.21 18.41
N HIS A 197 16.32 -6.03 18.04
CA HIS A 197 15.55 -7.00 17.27
C HIS A 197 15.36 -6.55 15.82
N THR A 198 15.28 -7.53 14.95
CA THR A 198 14.88 -7.32 13.54
C THR A 198 13.90 -8.41 13.13
N PHE A 199 13.14 -8.16 12.06
CA PHE A 199 12.29 -9.15 11.41
C PHE A 199 13.02 -9.76 10.20
N SER A 200 12.58 -10.93 9.77
CA SER A 200 13.01 -11.51 8.48
C SER A 200 12.67 -10.54 7.33
N PRO A 201 13.33 -10.64 6.16
CA PRO A 201 13.00 -9.78 5.02
C PRO A 201 11.52 -9.83 4.61
N THR A 202 10.90 -11.02 4.66
CA THR A 202 9.47 -11.19 4.37
C THR A 202 8.60 -10.56 5.45
N ASP A 203 8.95 -10.75 6.73
CA ASP A 203 8.21 -10.13 7.83
C ASP A 203 8.31 -8.61 7.83
N LYS A 204 9.46 -8.05 7.42
CA LYS A 204 9.60 -6.61 7.23
C LYS A 204 8.63 -6.08 6.18
N ARG A 205 8.53 -6.73 5.01
CA ARG A 205 7.56 -6.33 3.98
C ARG A 205 6.12 -6.34 4.50
N LEU A 206 5.80 -7.32 5.36
CA LEU A 206 4.48 -7.36 6.00
C LEU A 206 4.31 -6.24 7.04
N MET A 207 5.32 -6.00 7.88
CA MET A 207 5.29 -4.88 8.84
C MET A 207 5.15 -3.53 8.12
N ASP A 208 5.81 -3.35 6.99
CA ASP A 208 5.73 -2.14 6.18
C ASP A 208 4.33 -1.96 5.58
N LEU A 209 3.74 -3.04 5.02
CA LEU A 209 2.35 -3.04 4.55
C LEU A 209 1.37 -2.63 5.67
N MET A 210 1.52 -3.23 6.85
CA MET A 210 0.64 -2.93 7.98
C MET A 210 0.85 -1.50 8.50
N THR A 211 2.10 -1.02 8.49
CA THR A 211 2.43 0.35 8.91
C THR A 211 1.85 1.38 7.95
N GLU A 212 1.91 1.15 6.64
CA GLU A 212 1.27 2.00 5.63
C GLU A 212 -0.24 2.15 5.89
N VAL A 213 -0.92 1.04 6.15
CA VAL A 213 -2.35 1.06 6.46
C VAL A 213 -2.63 1.76 7.80
N TYR A 214 -1.75 1.56 8.80
CA TYR A 214 -1.85 2.23 10.09
C TYR A 214 -1.69 3.75 9.96
N GLU A 215 -0.76 4.23 9.15
CA GLU A 215 -0.54 5.66 8.93
C GLU A 215 -1.75 6.33 8.27
N VAL A 216 -2.38 5.65 7.31
CA VAL A 216 -3.62 6.14 6.69
C VAL A 216 -4.74 6.24 7.72
N GLN A 217 -4.93 5.21 8.57
CA GLN A 217 -5.93 5.24 9.62
C GLN A 217 -5.65 6.34 10.66
N ASP A 218 -4.40 6.47 11.10
CA ASP A 218 -3.95 7.49 12.07
C ASP A 218 -4.20 8.91 11.53
N LEU A 219 -4.00 9.12 10.24
CA LEU A 219 -4.30 10.38 9.56
C LEU A 219 -5.80 10.69 9.55
N ILE A 220 -6.64 9.69 9.23
CA ILE A 220 -8.11 9.83 9.21
C ILE A 220 -8.62 10.11 10.63
N ASP A 221 -8.14 9.37 11.63
CA ASP A 221 -8.55 9.54 13.02
C ASP A 221 -8.11 10.89 13.60
N SER A 222 -6.97 11.42 13.13
CA SER A 222 -6.48 12.76 13.51
C SER A 222 -7.32 13.89 12.91
N ALA A 223 -7.89 13.68 11.73
CA ALA A 223 -8.74 14.65 11.03
C ALA A 223 -10.22 14.57 11.46
N SER A 224 -10.63 13.53 12.17
CA SER A 224 -12.01 13.27 12.56
C SER A 224 -12.23 13.53 14.06
N PHE A 225 -13.35 14.17 14.41
CA PHE A 225 -13.80 14.31 15.81
C PHE A 225 -14.26 12.99 16.45
N TYR A 226 -14.50 11.96 15.63
CA TYR A 226 -14.92 10.64 16.08
C TYR A 226 -13.89 9.62 15.59
N LYS A 227 -13.36 8.83 16.55
CA LYS A 227 -12.55 7.65 16.17
C LYS A 227 -13.45 6.67 15.44
N THR A 228 -13.14 6.41 14.19
CA THR A 228 -13.81 5.37 13.43
C THR A 228 -13.29 4.01 13.92
N ASN A 229 -14.16 3.10 14.35
CA ASN A 229 -13.82 1.70 14.58
C ASN A 229 -13.53 1.06 13.21
N GLY A 230 -12.35 1.39 12.68
CA GLY A 230 -12.02 1.09 11.30
C GLY A 230 -11.26 -0.22 11.13
N ILE A 231 -10.08 -0.10 10.57
CA ILE A 231 -9.24 -1.20 10.09
C ILE A 231 -8.65 -2.01 11.26
N PHE A 232 -8.37 -1.36 12.39
CA PHE A 232 -7.75 -2.01 13.54
C PHE A 232 -8.75 -2.18 14.69
N SER A 233 -8.87 -3.39 15.18
CA SER A 233 -9.45 -3.67 16.49
C SER A 233 -8.44 -4.47 17.28
N ASP A 234 -8.00 -3.97 18.42
CA ASP A 234 -6.98 -4.52 19.33
C ASP A 234 -6.07 -5.64 18.76
N ARG A 235 -6.62 -6.85 18.63
CA ARG A 235 -5.89 -8.06 18.27
C ARG A 235 -5.82 -8.35 16.77
N ARG A 236 -6.63 -7.65 15.95
CA ARG A 236 -6.75 -7.95 14.53
C ARG A 236 -6.71 -6.69 13.69
N MET A 237 -6.25 -6.87 12.47
CA MET A 237 -6.26 -5.87 11.43
C MET A 237 -7.14 -6.36 10.27
N ALA A 238 -8.14 -5.59 9.89
CA ALA A 238 -8.95 -5.86 8.71
C ALA A 238 -8.15 -5.55 7.44
N LEU A 239 -8.26 -6.41 6.44
CA LEU A 239 -7.67 -6.19 5.12
C LEU A 239 -8.75 -5.91 4.08
N THR A 240 -8.58 -4.85 3.32
CA THR A 240 -9.32 -4.64 2.06
C THR A 240 -8.87 -5.69 1.04
N ASP A 241 -9.63 -5.88 -0.04
CA ASP A 241 -9.21 -6.81 -1.11
C ASP A 241 -7.82 -6.47 -1.67
N ALA A 242 -7.51 -5.18 -1.85
CA ALA A 242 -6.20 -4.75 -2.32
C ALA A 242 -5.07 -5.09 -1.32
N SER A 243 -5.31 -4.85 -0.03
CA SER A 243 -4.34 -5.19 1.02
C SER A 243 -4.19 -6.70 1.20
N ALA A 244 -5.27 -7.48 1.04
CA ALA A 244 -5.23 -8.94 1.07
C ALA A 244 -4.40 -9.51 -0.10
N ARG A 245 -4.56 -8.98 -1.31
CA ARG A 245 -3.72 -9.36 -2.46
C ARG A 245 -2.23 -9.08 -2.22
N ARG A 246 -1.91 -7.93 -1.64
CA ARG A 246 -0.52 -7.59 -1.27
C ARG A 246 0.00 -8.51 -0.17
N PHE A 247 -0.84 -8.83 0.83
CA PHE A 247 -0.51 -9.80 1.87
C PHE A 247 -0.17 -11.16 1.28
N PHE A 248 -1.04 -11.75 0.45
CA PHE A 248 -0.76 -13.04 -0.17
C PHE A 248 0.49 -13.00 -1.05
N SER A 249 0.71 -11.92 -1.79
CA SER A 249 1.95 -11.76 -2.59
C SER A 249 3.22 -11.72 -1.72
N ILE A 250 3.16 -11.16 -0.52
CA ILE A 250 4.27 -11.18 0.43
C ILE A 250 4.49 -12.62 0.97
N MET A 251 3.39 -13.36 1.16
CA MET A 251 3.40 -14.70 1.76
C MET A 251 3.66 -15.83 0.75
N GLU A 252 3.85 -15.55 -0.54
CA GLU A 252 4.08 -16.57 -1.58
C GLU A 252 5.29 -17.49 -1.31
N ASP A 253 6.28 -16.99 -0.60
CA ASP A 253 7.52 -17.72 -0.31
C ASP A 253 7.66 -18.05 1.20
N ARG A 254 6.54 -17.98 1.95
CA ARG A 254 6.52 -18.19 3.39
C ARG A 254 5.22 -18.82 3.86
N PRO A 255 5.27 -19.93 4.63
CA PRO A 255 4.07 -20.53 5.22
C PRO A 255 3.44 -19.61 6.28
N PHE A 256 2.12 -19.69 6.43
CA PHE A 256 1.34 -18.99 7.43
C PHE A 256 0.10 -19.79 7.83
N ASN A 257 -0.63 -19.37 8.85
CA ASN A 257 -1.86 -20.03 9.25
C ASN A 257 -3.05 -19.37 8.55
N LEU A 258 -3.99 -20.19 8.07
CA LEU A 258 -5.24 -19.76 7.45
C LEU A 258 -6.43 -20.29 8.26
N MET A 259 -7.39 -19.40 8.55
CA MET A 259 -8.70 -19.75 9.05
C MET A 259 -9.74 -19.46 7.96
N CYS A 260 -10.50 -20.46 7.55
CA CYS A 260 -11.50 -20.32 6.49
C CYS A 260 -12.58 -21.38 6.65
N GLY A 261 -13.86 -21.00 6.56
CA GLY A 261 -14.99 -21.92 6.65
C GLY A 261 -15.04 -22.73 7.96
N GLY A 262 -14.63 -22.13 9.06
CA GLY A 262 -14.53 -22.82 10.36
C GLY A 262 -13.32 -23.76 10.49
N ASN A 263 -12.54 -23.96 9.44
CA ASN A 263 -11.33 -24.79 9.43
C ASN A 263 -10.08 -23.93 9.72
N THR A 264 -9.08 -24.58 10.31
CA THR A 264 -7.77 -23.95 10.54
C THR A 264 -6.69 -24.79 9.87
N TYR A 265 -6.00 -24.17 8.93
CA TYR A 265 -4.87 -24.75 8.20
C TYR A 265 -3.60 -24.15 8.77
N LYS A 266 -2.67 -24.98 9.27
CA LYS A 266 -1.40 -24.57 9.80
C LYS A 266 -0.33 -24.66 8.72
N ASP A 267 0.57 -23.68 8.73
CA ASP A 267 1.74 -23.66 7.85
C ASP A 267 1.37 -23.87 6.38
N ILE A 268 0.25 -23.25 5.93
CA ILE A 268 -0.23 -23.36 4.55
C ILE A 268 0.70 -22.59 3.61
N GLU A 269 0.95 -23.15 2.45
CA GLU A 269 1.78 -22.57 1.40
C GLU A 269 0.93 -22.14 0.19
N ILE A 270 1.43 -21.17 -0.56
CA ILE A 270 0.81 -20.73 -1.81
C ILE A 270 1.51 -21.42 -2.98
N VAL A 271 0.71 -22.15 -3.77
CA VAL A 271 1.17 -22.85 -4.96
C VAL A 271 0.96 -21.96 -6.19
N LYS A 272 2.05 -21.66 -6.92
CA LYS A 272 2.03 -20.83 -8.14
C LYS A 272 1.69 -21.70 -9.35
N GLU A 273 0.53 -22.33 -9.31
CA GLU A 273 0.04 -23.23 -10.33
C GLU A 273 -1.41 -22.89 -10.69
N ASP A 274 -1.79 -23.28 -11.89
CA ASP A 274 -3.17 -23.18 -12.35
C ASP A 274 -4.06 -24.20 -11.61
N LEU A 275 -5.34 -23.84 -11.46
CA LEU A 275 -6.33 -24.70 -10.84
C LEU A 275 -6.49 -25.98 -11.67
N PRO A 276 -6.68 -27.14 -11.02
CA PRO A 276 -6.96 -28.40 -11.71
C PRO A 276 -8.41 -28.41 -12.22
N VAL A 277 -8.67 -27.70 -13.30
CA VAL A 277 -9.99 -27.61 -13.96
C VAL A 277 -9.99 -28.49 -15.19
N SER A 278 -11.04 -29.28 -15.38
CA SER A 278 -11.26 -30.02 -16.60
C SER A 278 -12.64 -29.74 -17.20
N PHE A 279 -12.69 -29.80 -18.52
CA PHE A 279 -13.88 -29.62 -19.32
C PHE A 279 -14.16 -30.90 -20.08
N ASP A 280 -15.38 -31.41 -20.01
CA ASP A 280 -15.84 -32.60 -20.73
C ASP A 280 -16.83 -32.17 -21.82
N LEU A 281 -16.41 -32.29 -23.08
CA LEU A 281 -17.18 -31.87 -24.24
C LEU A 281 -17.76 -33.09 -24.94
N GLY A 282 -19.07 -33.16 -24.98
CA GLY A 282 -19.80 -34.28 -25.57
C GLY A 282 -20.99 -33.82 -26.41
N LYS A 283 -21.67 -34.80 -27.01
CA LYS A 283 -22.90 -34.62 -27.81
C LYS A 283 -24.07 -35.20 -27.09
N VAL A 284 -25.19 -34.49 -27.02
CA VAL A 284 -26.47 -35.02 -26.52
C VAL A 284 -27.53 -34.74 -27.60
N HIS A 285 -27.93 -35.80 -28.32
CA HIS A 285 -28.74 -35.68 -29.54
C HIS A 285 -27.96 -34.85 -30.59
N ASN A 286 -28.52 -33.72 -31.00
CA ASN A 286 -27.88 -32.81 -31.97
C ASN A 286 -27.18 -31.62 -31.31
N ASP A 287 -27.27 -31.51 -29.99
CA ASP A 287 -26.71 -30.42 -29.24
C ASP A 287 -25.33 -30.78 -28.66
N LEU A 288 -24.48 -29.77 -28.47
CA LEU A 288 -23.20 -29.91 -27.84
C LEU A 288 -23.36 -29.64 -26.33
N LEU A 289 -22.78 -30.47 -25.51
CA LEU A 289 -22.78 -30.35 -24.05
C LEU A 289 -21.36 -30.17 -23.56
N LEU A 290 -21.11 -29.02 -22.92
CA LEU A 290 -19.90 -28.78 -22.15
C LEU A 290 -20.21 -28.96 -20.66
N ALA A 291 -19.56 -29.93 -20.03
CA ALA A 291 -19.58 -30.07 -18.59
C ALA A 291 -18.23 -29.58 -18.05
N MET A 292 -18.26 -28.78 -16.97
CA MET A 292 -17.07 -28.33 -16.27
C MET A 292 -16.95 -29.15 -14.98
N ASP A 293 -15.87 -29.90 -14.86
CA ASP A 293 -15.50 -30.57 -13.63
C ASP A 293 -14.71 -29.60 -12.77
N LEU A 294 -15.41 -29.05 -11.80
CA LEU A 294 -14.84 -28.18 -10.79
C LEU A 294 -14.58 -29.00 -9.55
N VAL A 295 -13.39 -28.89 -9.03
CA VAL A 295 -13.05 -29.42 -7.70
C VAL A 295 -14.04 -28.84 -6.67
N GLU A 296 -14.61 -29.71 -5.84
CA GLU A 296 -15.48 -29.27 -4.75
C GLU A 296 -14.70 -28.42 -3.73
N GLY A 297 -15.37 -27.48 -3.10
CA GLY A 297 -14.75 -26.67 -2.03
C GLY A 297 -13.86 -25.52 -2.50
N ILE A 298 -14.05 -25.04 -3.73
CA ILE A 298 -13.35 -23.83 -4.20
C ILE A 298 -13.79 -22.63 -3.35
N GLN A 299 -12.82 -22.04 -2.64
CA GLN A 299 -13.04 -20.85 -1.81
C GLN A 299 -12.10 -19.72 -2.28
N PRO A 300 -12.61 -18.69 -2.97
CA PRO A 300 -11.82 -17.50 -3.26
C PRO A 300 -11.34 -16.82 -1.97
N LEU A 301 -10.09 -16.39 -1.94
CA LEU A 301 -9.50 -15.60 -0.83
C LEU A 301 -9.34 -14.13 -1.22
N THR A 302 -9.52 -13.81 -2.51
CA THR A 302 -9.53 -12.44 -3.06
C THR A 302 -10.66 -12.32 -4.09
N ARG A 303 -11.25 -11.14 -4.19
CA ARG A 303 -12.42 -10.90 -5.08
C ARG A 303 -12.14 -11.18 -6.55
N ASN A 304 -10.93 -10.93 -6.99
CA ASN A 304 -10.53 -11.15 -8.38
C ASN A 304 -10.07 -12.61 -8.66
N GLY A 305 -10.22 -13.52 -7.69
CA GLY A 305 -9.78 -14.91 -7.83
C GLY A 305 -8.28 -15.11 -8.00
N GLN A 306 -7.46 -14.13 -7.60
CA GLN A 306 -5.99 -14.25 -7.70
C GLN A 306 -5.43 -15.29 -6.74
N TYR A 307 -6.08 -15.50 -5.59
CA TYR A 307 -5.74 -16.54 -4.62
C TYR A 307 -7.01 -17.30 -4.26
N ILE A 308 -6.92 -18.62 -4.39
CA ILE A 308 -8.06 -19.53 -4.24
C ILE A 308 -7.62 -20.72 -3.38
N LEU A 309 -8.40 -21.01 -2.35
CA LEU A 309 -8.23 -22.18 -1.49
C LEU A 309 -8.99 -23.37 -2.08
N ILE A 310 -8.30 -24.50 -2.25
CA ILE A 310 -8.87 -25.78 -2.65
C ILE A 310 -8.17 -26.87 -1.84
N ASP A 311 -8.92 -27.73 -1.17
CA ASP A 311 -8.41 -28.89 -0.43
C ASP A 311 -7.20 -28.60 0.45
N GLY A 312 -7.23 -27.45 1.16
CA GLY A 312 -6.17 -27.05 2.06
C GLY A 312 -4.89 -26.53 1.40
N ARG A 313 -4.93 -26.18 0.11
CA ARG A 313 -3.85 -25.52 -0.62
C ARG A 313 -4.34 -24.21 -1.21
N ILE A 314 -3.50 -23.19 -1.18
CA ILE A 314 -3.80 -21.91 -1.82
C ILE A 314 -3.16 -21.91 -3.20
N TYR A 315 -3.99 -21.81 -4.23
CA TYR A 315 -3.54 -21.66 -5.62
C TYR A 315 -3.46 -20.21 -6.02
N ARG A 316 -2.42 -19.90 -6.79
CA ARG A 316 -2.30 -18.63 -7.53
C ARG A 316 -2.37 -18.91 -9.02
N PRO A 317 -3.57 -18.98 -9.61
CA PRO A 317 -3.73 -19.25 -11.02
C PRO A 317 -3.13 -18.15 -11.91
N SER A 318 -2.71 -18.53 -13.11
CA SER A 318 -2.24 -17.59 -14.11
C SER A 318 -3.33 -16.58 -14.48
N GLU A 319 -2.94 -15.44 -14.99
CA GLU A 319 -3.90 -14.44 -15.47
C GLU A 319 -4.78 -14.99 -16.60
N LYS A 320 -4.18 -15.78 -17.47
CA LYS A 320 -4.89 -16.47 -18.57
C LYS A 320 -6.01 -17.36 -18.05
N GLN A 321 -5.72 -18.21 -17.06
CA GLN A 321 -6.74 -19.07 -16.47
C GLN A 321 -7.82 -18.27 -15.73
N ARG A 322 -7.43 -17.31 -14.94
CA ARG A 322 -8.35 -16.44 -14.19
C ARG A 322 -9.34 -15.72 -15.11
N THR A 323 -8.82 -15.12 -16.18
CA THR A 323 -9.63 -14.41 -17.17
C THR A 323 -10.51 -15.36 -17.95
N GLY A 324 -9.99 -16.52 -18.33
CA GLY A 324 -10.73 -17.53 -19.08
C GLY A 324 -11.83 -18.25 -18.27
N LEU A 325 -11.66 -18.37 -16.93
CA LEU A 325 -12.68 -18.97 -16.06
C LEU A 325 -13.77 -17.99 -15.61
N ALA A 326 -13.50 -16.67 -15.62
CA ALA A 326 -14.44 -15.69 -15.13
C ALA A 326 -15.85 -15.75 -15.79
N PRO A 327 -16.00 -15.95 -17.13
CA PRO A 327 -17.30 -16.09 -17.78
C PRO A 327 -18.06 -17.34 -17.29
N PHE A 328 -17.33 -18.42 -17.03
CA PHE A 328 -17.93 -19.67 -16.56
C PHE A 328 -18.44 -19.56 -15.12
N TYR A 329 -17.70 -18.92 -14.25
CA TYR A 329 -18.17 -18.67 -12.88
C TYR A 329 -19.46 -17.84 -12.87
N SER A 330 -19.52 -16.79 -13.65
CA SER A 330 -20.73 -15.96 -13.77
C SER A 330 -21.92 -16.75 -14.28
N ALA A 331 -21.74 -17.54 -15.33
CA ALA A 331 -22.79 -18.34 -15.93
C ALA A 331 -23.25 -19.49 -15.01
N LEU A 332 -22.33 -20.15 -14.33
CA LEU A 332 -22.64 -21.22 -13.35
C LEU A 332 -23.42 -20.68 -12.15
N THR A 333 -23.06 -19.49 -11.67
CA THR A 333 -23.76 -18.86 -10.55
C THR A 333 -25.17 -18.46 -10.91
N GLN A 334 -25.40 -18.00 -12.15
CA GLN A 334 -26.72 -17.60 -12.65
C GLN A 334 -27.60 -18.78 -13.00
N ALA A 335 -27.05 -19.82 -13.63
CA ALA A 335 -27.81 -20.96 -14.14
C ALA A 335 -28.00 -22.12 -13.13
N GLY A 336 -27.22 -22.13 -12.04
CA GLY A 336 -27.22 -23.22 -11.06
C GLY A 336 -26.80 -24.58 -11.65
N SER A 337 -26.26 -24.64 -12.88
CA SER A 337 -25.89 -25.82 -13.62
C SER A 337 -24.37 -25.89 -13.86
N ARG A 338 -23.78 -27.06 -13.69
CA ARG A 338 -22.37 -27.32 -14.02
C ARG A 338 -22.15 -27.68 -15.50
N SER A 339 -23.17 -27.53 -16.33
CA SER A 339 -23.11 -27.87 -17.75
C SER A 339 -23.80 -26.80 -18.60
N PHE A 340 -23.24 -26.59 -19.79
CA PHE A 340 -23.75 -25.69 -20.81
C PHE A 340 -24.20 -26.51 -22.01
N ARG A 341 -25.37 -26.26 -22.50
CA ARG A 341 -25.94 -26.93 -23.69
C ARG A 341 -26.02 -25.89 -24.80
N PHE A 342 -25.41 -26.21 -25.93
CA PHE A 342 -25.41 -25.38 -27.12
C PHE A 342 -26.21 -26.07 -28.20
N THR A 343 -27.10 -25.36 -28.86
CA THR A 343 -27.74 -25.81 -30.07
C THR A 343 -26.68 -26.09 -31.13
N ARG A 344 -27.07 -26.76 -32.22
CA ARG A 344 -26.14 -27.08 -33.28
C ARG A 344 -25.41 -25.86 -33.83
N GLU A 345 -26.11 -24.76 -34.09
CA GLU A 345 -25.54 -23.50 -34.60
C GLU A 345 -24.63 -22.85 -33.59
N GLU A 346 -25.05 -22.79 -32.34
CA GLU A 346 -24.22 -22.30 -31.22
C GLU A 346 -22.99 -23.20 -30.99
N GLY A 347 -23.12 -24.51 -31.29
CA GLY A 347 -22.04 -25.49 -31.16
C GLY A 347 -20.87 -25.23 -32.12
N GLU A 348 -21.15 -24.89 -33.38
CA GLU A 348 -20.11 -24.54 -34.36
C GLU A 348 -19.40 -23.25 -33.96
N ARG A 349 -20.17 -22.29 -33.48
CA ARG A 349 -19.61 -21.03 -32.95
C ARG A 349 -18.78 -21.29 -31.68
N PHE A 350 -19.28 -22.13 -30.75
CA PHE A 350 -18.55 -22.49 -29.53
C PHE A 350 -17.21 -23.16 -29.86
N VAL A 351 -17.21 -24.12 -30.76
CA VAL A 351 -16.00 -24.88 -31.15
C VAL A 351 -14.98 -23.96 -31.84
N SER A 352 -15.41 -22.98 -32.59
CA SER A 352 -14.52 -22.05 -33.30
C SER A 352 -14.02 -20.88 -32.44
N GLU A 353 -14.90 -20.31 -31.58
CA GLU A 353 -14.60 -19.11 -30.80
C GLU A 353 -14.10 -19.42 -29.38
N VAL A 354 -14.66 -20.44 -28.74
CA VAL A 354 -14.45 -20.68 -27.28
C VAL A 354 -13.49 -21.83 -27.02
N LEU A 355 -13.65 -22.95 -27.73
CA LEU A 355 -12.84 -24.14 -27.49
C LEU A 355 -11.32 -23.90 -27.55
N PRO A 356 -10.75 -23.14 -28.50
CA PRO A 356 -9.32 -22.87 -28.55
C PRO A 356 -8.81 -22.09 -27.32
N HIS A 357 -9.68 -21.30 -26.69
CA HIS A 357 -9.34 -20.58 -25.47
C HIS A 357 -9.41 -21.47 -24.24
N LEU A 358 -10.36 -22.44 -24.20
CA LEU A 358 -10.49 -23.41 -23.10
C LEU A 358 -9.28 -24.33 -22.96
N GLU A 359 -8.68 -24.77 -24.07
CA GLU A 359 -7.44 -25.55 -24.06
C GLU A 359 -6.27 -24.87 -23.35
N GLY A 360 -6.32 -23.55 -23.23
CA GLY A 360 -5.34 -22.76 -22.50
C GLY A 360 -5.72 -22.45 -21.05
N VAL A 361 -6.89 -22.87 -20.60
CA VAL A 361 -7.47 -22.57 -19.27
C VAL A 361 -7.57 -23.83 -18.42
N GLY A 362 -7.80 -24.99 -19.02
CA GLY A 362 -7.92 -26.25 -18.35
C GLY A 362 -7.74 -27.44 -19.30
N LYS A 363 -7.83 -28.65 -18.76
CA LYS A 363 -7.80 -29.85 -19.59
C LYS A 363 -9.16 -30.05 -20.27
N VAL A 364 -9.17 -30.12 -21.61
CA VAL A 364 -10.39 -30.36 -22.37
C VAL A 364 -10.41 -31.84 -22.81
N HIS A 365 -11.43 -32.56 -22.41
CA HIS A 365 -11.70 -33.92 -22.84
C HIS A 365 -12.84 -33.89 -23.86
N ILE A 366 -12.53 -34.19 -25.11
CA ILE A 366 -13.52 -34.29 -26.17
C ILE A 366 -13.91 -35.79 -26.27
N ARG A 367 -15.21 -36.06 -26.18
CA ARG A 367 -15.69 -37.46 -26.30
C ARG A 367 -15.50 -37.99 -27.72
N PRO A 368 -15.12 -39.25 -27.90
CA PRO A 368 -14.82 -39.83 -29.23
C PRO A 368 -15.95 -39.64 -30.25
N GLU A 369 -17.22 -39.69 -29.80
CA GLU A 369 -18.39 -39.53 -30.66
C GLU A 369 -18.46 -38.15 -31.26
N LEU A 370 -17.97 -37.14 -30.52
CA LEU A 370 -17.91 -35.74 -30.99
C LEU A 370 -16.65 -35.50 -31.83
N GLU A 371 -15.51 -36.05 -31.41
CA GLU A 371 -14.25 -35.91 -32.13
C GLU A 371 -14.35 -36.43 -33.58
N SER A 372 -15.09 -37.52 -33.80
CA SER A 372 -15.29 -38.14 -35.13
C SER A 372 -16.09 -37.26 -36.09
N VAL A 373 -16.89 -36.29 -35.59
CA VAL A 373 -17.69 -35.38 -36.38
C VAL A 373 -17.13 -33.98 -36.49
N MET A 374 -16.03 -33.70 -35.76
CA MET A 374 -15.34 -32.39 -35.81
C MET A 374 -14.33 -32.41 -36.97
N VAL A 375 -14.49 -31.46 -37.87
CA VAL A 375 -13.60 -31.30 -39.03
C VAL A 375 -12.78 -30.02 -38.87
N ARG A 376 -11.45 -30.16 -38.88
CA ARG A 376 -10.51 -29.05 -38.99
C ARG A 376 -10.15 -28.92 -40.46
N GLY A 377 -10.62 -27.89 -41.13
CA GLY A 377 -10.23 -27.56 -42.49
C GLY A 377 -9.11 -26.51 -42.51
N GLU A 378 -8.24 -26.56 -43.52
CA GLU A 378 -7.36 -25.40 -43.79
C GLU A 378 -8.19 -24.29 -44.42
N LEU A 379 -7.96 -23.03 -43.97
CA LEU A 379 -8.61 -21.88 -44.53
C LEU A 379 -8.03 -21.56 -45.90
N HIS A 380 -8.84 -21.67 -46.94
CA HIS A 380 -8.57 -21.10 -48.26
C HIS A 380 -9.50 -19.91 -48.46
N THR A 381 -8.96 -18.81 -49.02
CA THR A 381 -9.76 -17.61 -49.25
C THR A 381 -9.81 -17.32 -50.75
N GLU A 382 -11.04 -17.18 -51.24
CA GLU A 382 -11.29 -16.76 -52.60
C GLU A 382 -11.86 -15.34 -52.58
N ILE A 383 -11.22 -14.45 -53.33
CA ILE A 383 -11.61 -13.03 -53.46
C ILE A 383 -11.96 -12.74 -54.91
N TYR A 384 -13.20 -12.40 -55.15
CA TYR A 384 -13.72 -12.06 -56.48
C TYR A 384 -13.95 -10.53 -56.58
N LEU A 385 -13.21 -9.91 -57.51
CA LEU A 385 -13.38 -8.47 -57.76
C LEU A 385 -14.28 -8.28 -58.98
N ARG A 386 -15.37 -7.50 -58.83
CA ARG A 386 -16.31 -7.17 -59.87
C ARG A 386 -16.34 -5.66 -60.13
N PRO A 387 -16.18 -5.20 -61.39
CA PRO A 387 -16.35 -3.79 -61.68
C PRO A 387 -17.78 -3.37 -61.47
N GLN A 388 -17.98 -2.24 -60.79
CA GLN A 388 -19.26 -1.57 -60.58
C GLN A 388 -19.16 -0.12 -61.10
N ASP A 389 -20.30 0.49 -61.40
CA ASP A 389 -20.37 1.84 -61.97
C ASP A 389 -19.68 2.94 -61.12
N SER A 390 -19.52 2.75 -59.84
CA SER A 390 -18.90 3.69 -58.89
C SER A 390 -17.76 3.10 -58.08
N GLY A 391 -17.10 2.00 -58.54
CA GLY A 391 -15.99 1.37 -57.83
C GLY A 391 -15.78 -0.08 -58.21
N VAL A 392 -15.16 -0.84 -57.32
CA VAL A 392 -14.91 -2.27 -57.46
C VAL A 392 -15.68 -2.97 -56.33
N GLY A 393 -16.64 -3.83 -56.70
CA GLY A 393 -17.28 -4.73 -55.72
C GLY A 393 -16.34 -5.90 -55.40
N CYS A 394 -16.27 -6.27 -54.16
CA CYS A 394 -15.46 -7.38 -53.64
C CYS A 394 -16.38 -8.43 -52.99
N ASP A 395 -16.34 -9.67 -53.52
CA ASP A 395 -16.98 -10.81 -52.90
C ASP A 395 -15.88 -11.70 -52.27
N VAL A 396 -16.05 -12.08 -51.03
CA VAL A 396 -15.09 -12.92 -50.31
C VAL A 396 -15.77 -14.24 -49.93
N LYS A 397 -15.05 -15.33 -50.16
CA LYS A 397 -15.47 -16.66 -49.71
C LYS A 397 -14.33 -17.30 -48.91
N PHE A 398 -14.70 -17.82 -47.74
CA PHE A 398 -13.83 -18.68 -46.97
C PHE A 398 -14.19 -20.11 -47.24
N VAL A 399 -13.21 -20.89 -47.70
CA VAL A 399 -13.37 -22.28 -48.12
C VAL A 399 -12.64 -23.21 -47.13
N TYR A 400 -13.34 -24.15 -46.57
CA TYR A 400 -12.85 -25.19 -45.66
C TYR A 400 -13.22 -26.58 -46.23
N GLY A 401 -12.33 -27.12 -47.02
CA GLY A 401 -12.63 -28.37 -47.75
C GLY A 401 -13.83 -28.18 -48.70
N ASP A 402 -14.90 -28.90 -48.44
CA ASP A 402 -16.13 -28.86 -49.27
C ASP A 402 -17.12 -27.77 -48.83
N ARG A 403 -16.81 -26.98 -47.77
CA ARG A 403 -17.67 -25.94 -47.24
C ARG A 403 -17.21 -24.56 -47.64
N GLU A 404 -18.13 -23.76 -48.19
CA GLU A 404 -17.91 -22.34 -48.51
C GLU A 404 -18.70 -21.48 -47.50
N ILE A 405 -18.07 -20.41 -47.01
CA ILE A 405 -18.68 -19.46 -46.10
C ILE A 405 -18.50 -18.07 -46.67
N ASN A 406 -19.60 -17.34 -46.84
CA ASN A 406 -19.58 -15.93 -47.18
C ASN A 406 -19.65 -15.08 -45.91
N PRO A 407 -18.59 -14.29 -45.55
CA PRO A 407 -18.59 -13.50 -44.33
C PRO A 407 -19.62 -12.36 -44.31
N PHE A 408 -20.20 -12.01 -45.46
CA PHE A 408 -21.16 -10.92 -45.59
C PHE A 408 -22.62 -11.41 -45.72
N ASP A 409 -22.87 -12.71 -45.82
CA ASP A 409 -24.22 -13.26 -45.85
C ASP A 409 -24.78 -13.45 -44.44
N SER A 410 -25.81 -12.66 -44.11
CA SER A 410 -26.49 -12.71 -42.81
C SER A 410 -27.47 -13.90 -42.67
N ASN A 411 -27.77 -14.58 -43.76
CA ASN A 411 -28.66 -15.75 -43.79
C ASN A 411 -27.79 -17.02 -43.72
N GLY A 412 -27.73 -17.61 -42.53
CA GLY A 412 -27.06 -18.89 -42.34
C GLY A 412 -27.51 -19.90 -43.39
N GLU A 413 -26.56 -20.46 -44.16
CA GLU A 413 -26.81 -21.55 -45.06
C GLU A 413 -27.43 -22.73 -44.26
N ALA A 414 -28.45 -23.34 -44.81
CA ALA A 414 -29.07 -24.54 -44.22
C ALA A 414 -27.99 -25.64 -44.09
N VAL A 415 -27.58 -25.90 -42.86
CA VAL A 415 -26.57 -26.89 -42.53
C VAL A 415 -27.12 -28.29 -42.89
N PRO A 416 -26.46 -29.09 -43.73
CA PRO A 416 -26.93 -30.41 -44.10
C PRO A 416 -27.16 -31.33 -42.89
N GLU A 417 -28.19 -32.20 -42.93
CA GLU A 417 -28.58 -33.04 -41.77
C GLU A 417 -27.48 -34.02 -41.29
N ASP A 418 -26.50 -34.37 -42.14
CA ASP A 418 -25.34 -35.20 -41.82
C ASP A 418 -24.06 -34.45 -41.53
N ALA A 419 -24.14 -33.20 -41.16
CA ALA A 419 -22.99 -32.36 -41.17
C ALA A 419 -22.10 -32.54 -39.95
N SER A 420 -20.82 -32.74 -40.23
CA SER A 420 -19.68 -32.51 -39.34
C SER A 420 -19.70 -31.08 -38.79
N ILE A 421 -19.21 -30.93 -37.56
CA ILE A 421 -19.01 -29.61 -36.90
C ILE A 421 -17.71 -29.02 -37.42
N LEU A 422 -17.76 -27.89 -38.10
CA LEU A 422 -16.60 -27.22 -38.66
C LEU A 422 -15.90 -26.37 -37.59
N ILE A 423 -14.60 -26.58 -37.42
CA ILE A 423 -13.73 -25.70 -36.64
C ILE A 423 -13.12 -24.67 -37.59
N ARG A 424 -13.56 -23.42 -37.53
CA ARG A 424 -13.10 -22.33 -38.38
C ARG A 424 -11.85 -21.67 -37.79
N ASP A 425 -10.97 -21.21 -38.66
CA ASP A 425 -9.86 -20.31 -38.27
C ASP A 425 -10.30 -18.84 -38.30
N LEU A 426 -11.09 -18.45 -37.29
CA LEU A 426 -11.63 -17.10 -37.21
C LEU A 426 -10.54 -16.02 -37.16
N LYS A 427 -9.36 -16.34 -36.65
CA LYS A 427 -8.23 -15.40 -36.61
C LYS A 427 -7.65 -15.16 -38.00
N GLY A 428 -7.51 -16.21 -38.79
CA GLY A 428 -7.10 -16.13 -40.19
C GLY A 428 -8.14 -15.36 -41.02
N GLU A 429 -9.44 -15.67 -40.85
CA GLU A 429 -10.52 -14.97 -41.51
C GLU A 429 -10.53 -13.46 -41.20
N GLN A 430 -10.37 -13.08 -39.92
CA GLN A 430 -10.34 -11.67 -39.51
C GLN A 430 -9.14 -10.93 -40.09
N GLN A 431 -7.97 -11.57 -40.14
CA GLN A 431 -6.78 -10.97 -40.74
C GLN A 431 -6.99 -10.66 -42.22
N ILE A 432 -7.74 -11.50 -42.94
CA ILE A 432 -8.05 -11.28 -44.34
C ILE A 432 -9.05 -10.15 -44.52
N LEU A 433 -10.09 -10.09 -43.68
CA LEU A 433 -11.07 -9.01 -43.69
C LEU A 433 -10.43 -7.64 -43.32
N ASP A 434 -9.44 -7.62 -42.44
CA ASP A 434 -8.73 -6.40 -42.06
C ASP A 434 -7.82 -5.85 -43.20
N ILE A 435 -7.49 -6.66 -44.19
CA ILE A 435 -6.67 -6.27 -45.35
C ILE A 435 -7.56 -5.70 -46.48
N LEU A 436 -8.82 -6.08 -46.55
CA LEU A 436 -9.78 -5.67 -47.57
C LEU A 436 -10.47 -4.35 -47.23
#